data_8d4dd3ca3e63b07c1971609a39c8f3f4
#
_entry.id   8d4dd3ca3e63b07c1971609a39c8f3f4
#
_cell.length_a   1.000
_cell.length_b   1.000
_cell.length_c   1.000
_cell.angle_alpha   90.00
_cell.angle_beta   90.00
_cell.angle_gamma   90.00
#
_symmetry.space_group_name_H-M   'P 1'
#
loop_
_entity.id
_entity.type
_entity.pdbx_description
1 polymer ?
#
loop_
_entity_poly.entity_id
_entity_poly.type
_entity_poly.pdbx_seq_one_letter_code
_entity_poly.pdbx_strand_id
1 'polypeptide(L)'
;GNGITTSWMAGVNANTEVSDKLKISGNYLSTGSEKNVTEKKDKQTFLSEDRVMNTTESGYDITKTQGHRAGAEIDWKLGENTSILFRPSFNFGSGSFDSYNEFSTITDGAATNKGYSKSFGDNNSKRASGNLLFRQRIGKPGRTFSINFSYSLSDNKTDGYNKSLTEYYTLGTSLAQDQQYTTESKSWSLGARGSYTEPLGRNYFVEASYGYTYNKSNSDKATYDKDGAGEYTIANDEYSSNYENVFITQRVGLSFMKQEEKYNITIGANLQPSSTRSFGTTGIKNIQTLRDTTYSVLNFAPSARFDYKFSDTKFLRIRYRGRTTQPSISQLVPIPDNTDPLNITEGNKDLNPEFSHNLYLEYRTNNMQKMRWFSTFLTASYTTDKIVNRIWYDDAGVRYTQPYNDNTGIYSVTGRIMFNTRIAKSNFSVMSFSNIGFNNGVSF
;
A
#
# COMPACT_ATOMS: atom_id res chain seq x y z
N GLY A 1 17.37 -15.82 -5.34
CA GLY A 1 17.85 -14.80 -6.30
C GLY A 1 16.71 -13.96 -6.83
N ASN A 2 16.98 -12.73 -7.27
CA ASN A 2 15.92 -11.81 -7.76
C ASN A 2 15.37 -12.18 -9.16
N GLY A 3 15.84 -13.30 -9.75
CA GLY A 3 15.46 -13.76 -11.09
C GLY A 3 16.02 -12.87 -12.22
N ILE A 4 15.65 -13.22 -13.45
CA ILE A 4 15.99 -12.44 -14.65
C ILE A 4 14.76 -11.66 -15.07
N THR A 5 14.91 -10.35 -15.25
CA THR A 5 13.84 -9.49 -15.71
C THR A 5 14.25 -8.82 -17.03
N THR A 6 13.47 -9.04 -18.07
CA THR A 6 13.56 -8.30 -19.32
C THR A 6 12.44 -7.29 -19.37
N SER A 7 12.74 -6.02 -19.60
CA SER A 7 11.72 -4.99 -19.63
C SER A 7 12.01 -3.97 -20.74
N TRP A 8 10.94 -3.36 -21.25
CA TRP A 8 11.00 -2.26 -22.19
C TRP A 8 10.02 -1.16 -21.78
N MET A 9 10.32 0.04 -22.16
CA MET A 9 9.50 1.21 -21.91
C MET A 9 9.62 2.18 -23.09
N ALA A 10 8.48 2.70 -23.53
CA ALA A 10 8.41 3.76 -24.52
C ALA A 10 7.38 4.81 -24.07
N GLY A 11 7.72 6.07 -24.19
CA GLY A 11 6.85 7.13 -23.73
C GLY A 11 7.02 8.42 -24.50
N VAL A 12 5.97 9.23 -24.47
CA VAL A 12 5.91 10.55 -25.08
C VAL A 12 5.33 11.53 -24.06
N ASN A 13 5.94 12.72 -23.99
CA ASN A 13 5.45 13.83 -23.18
C ASN A 13 5.27 15.05 -24.07
N ALA A 14 4.16 15.76 -23.88
CA ALA A 14 3.90 17.02 -24.55
C ALA A 14 3.50 18.07 -23.51
N ASN A 15 3.99 19.28 -23.67
CA ASN A 15 3.64 20.43 -22.84
C ASN A 15 3.47 21.65 -23.72
N THR A 16 2.37 22.37 -23.52
CA THR A 16 2.06 23.59 -24.29
C THR A 16 1.43 24.64 -23.39
N GLU A 17 1.83 25.88 -23.62
CA GLU A 17 1.13 27.06 -23.10
C GLU A 17 0.21 27.58 -24.19
N VAL A 18 -1.09 27.23 -24.10
CA VAL A 18 -2.10 27.66 -25.06
C VAL A 18 -2.31 29.19 -24.97
N SER A 19 -2.17 29.72 -23.75
CA SER A 19 -2.18 31.16 -23.45
C SER A 19 -1.56 31.41 -22.07
N ASP A 20 -1.35 32.64 -21.69
CA ASP A 20 -0.88 33.04 -20.35
C ASP A 20 -1.79 32.51 -19.20
N LYS A 21 -3.00 32.10 -19.55
CA LYS A 21 -4.00 31.61 -18.61
C LYS A 21 -4.21 30.08 -18.67
N LEU A 22 -3.78 29.42 -19.73
CA LEU A 22 -4.06 28.00 -19.95
C LEU A 22 -2.79 27.25 -20.33
N LYS A 23 -2.38 26.34 -19.45
CA LYS A 23 -1.30 25.37 -19.69
C LYS A 23 -1.85 23.97 -19.74
N ILE A 24 -1.44 23.20 -20.73
CA ILE A 24 -1.84 21.80 -20.93
C ILE A 24 -0.58 20.97 -21.09
N SER A 25 -0.46 19.92 -20.30
CA SER A 25 0.55 18.88 -20.49
C SER A 25 -0.11 17.50 -20.56
N GLY A 26 0.51 16.60 -21.32
CA GLY A 26 0.07 15.24 -21.45
C GLY A 26 1.26 14.29 -21.52
N ASN A 27 1.07 13.09 -21.03
CA ASN A 27 2.03 12.02 -21.12
C ASN A 27 1.36 10.70 -21.50
N TYR A 28 2.08 9.91 -22.23
CA TYR A 28 1.72 8.53 -22.51
C TYR A 28 2.95 7.66 -22.32
N LEU A 29 2.76 6.52 -21.64
CA LEU A 29 3.79 5.55 -21.36
C LEU A 29 3.27 4.16 -21.66
N SER A 30 4.02 3.40 -22.44
CA SER A 30 3.82 1.97 -22.63
C SER A 30 5.01 1.21 -22.05
N THR A 31 4.71 0.15 -21.32
CA THR A 31 5.71 -0.69 -20.64
C THR A 31 5.42 -2.15 -20.87
N GLY A 32 6.46 -2.96 -20.91
CA GLY A 32 6.34 -4.40 -20.86
C GLY A 32 7.46 -5.00 -20.04
N SER A 33 7.17 -6.07 -19.33
CA SER A 33 8.20 -6.82 -18.63
C SER A 33 7.89 -8.31 -18.59
N GLU A 34 8.94 -9.12 -18.63
CA GLU A 34 8.91 -10.55 -18.35
C GLU A 34 9.93 -10.82 -17.24
N LYS A 35 9.46 -11.41 -16.16
CA LYS A 35 10.28 -11.79 -15.01
C LYS A 35 10.25 -13.30 -14.86
N ASN A 36 11.43 -13.91 -14.84
CA ASN A 36 11.63 -15.34 -14.62
C ASN A 36 12.44 -15.52 -13.34
N VAL A 37 11.88 -16.18 -12.36
CA VAL A 37 12.53 -16.53 -11.09
C VAL A 37 12.58 -18.03 -10.97
N THR A 38 13.74 -18.57 -10.67
CA THR A 38 13.89 -19.96 -10.23
C THR A 38 14.43 -19.93 -8.81
N GLU A 39 13.76 -20.61 -7.92
CA GLU A 39 14.08 -20.56 -6.50
C GLU A 39 14.22 -21.96 -5.93
N LYS A 40 15.20 -22.13 -5.06
CA LYS A 40 15.34 -23.28 -4.17
C LYS A 40 15.52 -22.76 -2.76
N LYS A 41 14.72 -23.27 -1.82
CA LYS A 41 14.75 -22.92 -0.40
C LYS A 41 14.90 -24.20 0.42
N ASP A 42 15.81 -24.16 1.37
CA ASP A 42 15.92 -25.14 2.43
C ASP A 42 15.68 -24.38 3.75
N LYS A 43 14.60 -24.70 4.44
CA LYS A 43 14.18 -24.03 5.67
C LYS A 43 14.18 -25.00 6.83
N GLN A 44 14.84 -24.64 7.90
CA GLN A 44 14.76 -25.33 9.18
C GLN A 44 13.93 -24.51 10.17
N THR A 45 12.93 -25.15 10.76
CA THR A 45 12.05 -24.53 11.76
C THR A 45 12.13 -25.35 13.04
N PHE A 46 12.48 -24.67 14.14
CA PHE A 46 12.49 -25.27 15.48
C PHE A 46 11.08 -25.12 16.07
N LEU A 47 10.39 -26.23 16.23
CA LEU A 47 9.01 -26.27 16.77
C LEU A 47 9.03 -26.27 18.32
N SER A 48 10.06 -26.89 18.90
CA SER A 48 10.40 -26.88 20.33
C SER A 48 11.90 -27.18 20.49
N GLU A 49 12.39 -27.26 21.75
CA GLU A 49 13.82 -27.60 22.02
C GLU A 49 14.27 -28.91 21.36
N ASP A 50 13.36 -29.89 21.24
CA ASP A 50 13.66 -31.23 20.73
C ASP A 50 13.01 -31.55 19.38
N ARG A 51 12.23 -30.60 18.78
CA ARG A 51 11.52 -30.85 17.52
C ARG A 51 11.97 -29.92 16.41
N VAL A 52 12.39 -30.52 15.30
CA VAL A 52 12.91 -29.79 14.13
C VAL A 52 12.16 -30.22 12.87
N MET A 53 11.65 -29.23 12.17
CA MET A 53 11.01 -29.40 10.85
C MET A 53 11.91 -28.80 9.76
N ASN A 54 12.26 -29.62 8.78
CA ASN A 54 13.03 -29.24 7.60
C ASN A 54 12.10 -29.25 6.39
N THR A 55 11.98 -28.13 5.71
CA THR A 55 11.21 -28.00 4.48
C THR A 55 12.13 -27.59 3.34
N THR A 56 12.13 -28.39 2.28
CA THR A 56 12.79 -28.07 1.01
C THR A 56 11.74 -27.69 -0.01
N GLU A 57 11.92 -26.56 -0.64
CA GLU A 57 11.07 -26.06 -1.71
C GLU A 57 11.91 -25.78 -2.95
N SER A 58 11.38 -26.12 -4.13
CA SER A 58 11.98 -25.70 -5.39
C SER A 58 10.90 -25.38 -6.43
N GLY A 59 11.10 -24.32 -7.19
CA GLY A 59 10.09 -23.89 -8.13
C GLY A 59 10.52 -22.77 -9.05
N TYR A 60 9.57 -22.31 -9.85
CA TYR A 60 9.73 -21.15 -10.71
C TYR A 60 8.49 -20.26 -10.69
N ASP A 61 8.74 -18.97 -10.94
CA ASP A 61 7.70 -17.96 -11.18
C ASP A 61 8.01 -17.22 -12.48
N ILE A 62 7.09 -17.27 -13.43
CA ILE A 62 7.14 -16.51 -14.68
C ILE A 62 6.00 -15.51 -14.65
N THR A 63 6.33 -14.23 -14.73
CA THR A 63 5.33 -13.17 -14.77
C THR A 63 5.59 -12.29 -16.00
N LYS A 64 4.57 -12.11 -16.83
CA LYS A 64 4.59 -11.19 -17.96
C LYS A 64 3.59 -10.08 -17.69
N THR A 65 3.99 -8.85 -17.94
CA THR A 65 3.11 -7.69 -17.79
C THR A 65 3.26 -6.75 -18.98
N GLN A 66 2.15 -6.18 -19.40
CA GLN A 66 2.09 -5.09 -20.35
C GLN A 66 1.18 -4.00 -19.82
N GLY A 67 1.60 -2.76 -19.91
CA GLY A 67 0.86 -1.64 -19.37
C GLY A 67 0.91 -0.42 -20.26
N HIS A 68 -0.18 0.33 -20.23
CA HIS A 68 -0.35 1.61 -20.89
C HIS A 68 -0.85 2.62 -19.88
N ARG A 69 -0.20 3.75 -19.81
CA ARG A 69 -0.56 4.85 -18.93
C ARG A 69 -0.68 6.13 -19.75
N ALA A 70 -1.83 6.78 -19.65
CA ALA A 70 -2.06 8.11 -20.19
C ALA A 70 -2.40 9.06 -19.03
N GLY A 71 -1.84 10.26 -19.05
CA GLY A 71 -2.15 11.30 -18.08
C GLY A 71 -2.15 12.67 -18.73
N ALA A 72 -2.90 13.59 -18.15
CA ALA A 72 -2.88 14.98 -18.54
C ALA A 72 -2.88 15.89 -17.31
N GLU A 73 -2.39 17.10 -17.48
CA GLU A 73 -2.54 18.19 -16.51
C GLU A 73 -3.04 19.43 -17.26
N ILE A 74 -4.13 19.97 -16.77
CA ILE A 74 -4.74 21.20 -17.28
C ILE A 74 -4.71 22.22 -16.15
N ASP A 75 -3.88 23.25 -16.26
CA ASP A 75 -3.83 24.38 -15.33
C ASP A 75 -4.45 25.61 -16.00
N TRP A 76 -5.61 26.01 -15.49
CA TRP A 76 -6.41 27.08 -16.07
C TRP A 76 -6.66 28.18 -15.07
N LYS A 77 -6.12 29.36 -15.34
CA LYS A 77 -6.40 30.60 -14.62
C LYS A 77 -7.64 31.26 -15.22
N LEU A 78 -8.80 31.09 -14.58
CA LEU A 78 -10.05 31.69 -15.02
C LEU A 78 -10.04 33.23 -14.84
N GLY A 79 -9.23 33.73 -13.90
CA GLY A 79 -9.04 35.12 -13.60
C GLY A 79 -7.81 35.33 -12.71
N GLU A 80 -7.60 36.54 -12.21
CA GLU A 80 -6.48 36.86 -11.31
C GLU A 80 -6.55 36.09 -9.96
N ASN A 81 -7.77 35.81 -9.52
CA ASN A 81 -8.03 35.21 -8.22
C ASN A 81 -8.57 33.77 -8.28
N THR A 82 -8.83 33.25 -9.47
CA THR A 82 -9.49 31.94 -9.65
C THR A 82 -8.68 31.05 -10.55
N SER A 83 -8.44 29.83 -10.13
CA SER A 83 -7.78 28.82 -10.94
C SER A 83 -8.36 27.42 -10.75
N ILE A 84 -8.29 26.62 -11.81
CA ILE A 84 -8.66 25.21 -11.82
C ILE A 84 -7.43 24.42 -12.27
N LEU A 85 -7.15 23.34 -11.55
CA LEU A 85 -6.13 22.37 -11.90
C LEU A 85 -6.78 20.99 -12.01
N PHE A 86 -6.74 20.38 -13.21
CA PHE A 86 -7.31 19.07 -13.47
C PHE A 86 -6.23 18.09 -13.92
N ARG A 87 -6.16 16.94 -13.27
CA ARG A 87 -5.15 15.89 -13.50
C ARG A 87 -5.81 14.52 -13.70
N PRO A 88 -6.32 14.18 -14.87
CA PRO A 88 -6.80 12.83 -15.16
C PRO A 88 -5.65 11.87 -15.46
N SER A 89 -5.84 10.60 -15.11
CA SER A 89 -4.92 9.51 -15.41
C SER A 89 -5.69 8.23 -15.74
N PHE A 90 -5.25 7.54 -16.78
CA PHE A 90 -5.80 6.27 -17.24
C PHE A 90 -4.67 5.24 -17.30
N ASN A 91 -4.92 4.06 -16.75
CA ASN A 91 -4.00 2.95 -16.79
C ASN A 91 -4.73 1.70 -17.26
N PHE A 92 -4.14 1.01 -18.22
CA PHE A 92 -4.59 -0.28 -18.72
C PHE A 92 -3.43 -1.25 -18.60
N GLY A 93 -3.67 -2.43 -18.11
CA GLY A 93 -2.66 -3.46 -17.96
C GLY A 93 -3.21 -4.82 -18.29
N SER A 94 -2.38 -5.68 -18.85
CA SER A 94 -2.60 -7.10 -19.00
C SER A 94 -1.35 -7.85 -18.58
N GLY A 95 -1.53 -9.08 -18.16
CA GLY A 95 -0.40 -9.92 -17.78
C GLY A 95 -0.78 -11.38 -17.74
N SER A 96 0.24 -12.23 -17.65
CA SER A 96 0.09 -13.65 -17.36
C SER A 96 1.05 -14.06 -16.26
N PHE A 97 0.70 -15.09 -15.53
CA PHE A 97 1.51 -15.68 -14.50
C PHE A 97 1.53 -17.20 -14.64
N ASP A 98 2.66 -17.80 -14.35
CA ASP A 98 2.84 -19.25 -14.25
C ASP A 98 3.83 -19.51 -13.11
N SER A 99 3.32 -20.04 -12.01
CA SER A 99 4.07 -20.36 -10.80
C SER A 99 3.97 -21.85 -10.54
N TYR A 100 5.09 -22.46 -10.27
CA TYR A 100 5.21 -23.87 -9.89
C TYR A 100 6.11 -23.99 -8.67
N ASN A 101 5.67 -24.71 -7.67
CA ASN A 101 6.47 -25.03 -6.50
C ASN A 101 6.28 -26.49 -6.11
N GLU A 102 7.37 -27.21 -5.89
CA GLU A 102 7.39 -28.52 -5.26
C GLU A 102 8.01 -28.41 -3.87
N PHE A 103 7.48 -29.16 -2.94
CA PHE A 103 7.91 -29.11 -1.55
C PHE A 103 7.99 -30.50 -0.92
N SER A 104 8.86 -30.61 0.07
CA SER A 104 8.98 -31.81 0.91
C SER A 104 9.33 -31.38 2.34
N THR A 105 8.61 -31.90 3.30
CA THR A 105 8.80 -31.60 4.72
C THR A 105 9.14 -32.86 5.49
N ILE A 106 10.19 -32.79 6.30
CA ILE A 106 10.65 -33.83 7.21
C ILE A 106 10.63 -33.26 8.62
N THR A 107 9.95 -33.93 9.55
CA THR A 107 9.91 -33.55 10.96
C THR A 107 10.55 -34.63 11.81
N ASP A 108 11.56 -34.27 12.61
CA ASP A 108 12.30 -35.20 13.50
C ASP A 108 12.84 -36.44 12.75
N GLY A 109 13.25 -36.26 11.48
CA GLY A 109 13.78 -37.32 10.65
C GLY A 109 12.74 -38.18 9.90
N ALA A 110 11.44 -37.96 10.16
CA ALA A 110 10.36 -38.67 9.47
C ALA A 110 9.70 -37.76 8.40
N ALA A 111 9.35 -38.33 7.25
CA ALA A 111 8.61 -37.61 6.21
C ALA A 111 7.23 -37.20 6.73
N THR A 112 6.91 -35.92 6.67
CA THR A 112 5.64 -35.34 7.13
C THR A 112 4.69 -35.10 5.98
N ASN A 113 5.16 -34.43 4.93
CA ASN A 113 4.39 -34.20 3.70
C ASN A 113 5.30 -34.01 2.49
N LYS A 114 4.73 -34.19 1.31
CA LYS A 114 5.37 -33.91 0.03
C LYS A 114 4.30 -33.54 -0.99
N GLY A 115 4.63 -32.66 -1.91
CA GLY A 115 3.68 -32.31 -2.95
C GLY A 115 4.20 -31.26 -3.92
N TYR A 116 3.27 -30.78 -4.72
CA TYR A 116 3.49 -29.65 -5.61
C TYR A 116 2.25 -28.74 -5.66
N SER A 117 2.47 -27.50 -6.01
CA SER A 117 1.42 -26.54 -6.40
C SER A 117 1.79 -25.87 -7.71
N LYS A 118 0.81 -25.65 -8.57
CA LYS A 118 0.92 -24.90 -9.81
C LYS A 118 -0.25 -23.94 -9.93
N SER A 119 0.05 -22.67 -10.15
CA SER A 119 -0.94 -21.63 -10.41
C SER A 119 -0.57 -20.88 -11.68
N PHE A 120 -1.49 -20.76 -12.63
CA PHE A 120 -1.24 -20.07 -13.88
C PHE A 120 -2.52 -19.42 -14.40
N GLY A 121 -2.37 -18.35 -15.18
CA GLY A 121 -3.52 -17.63 -15.73
C GLY A 121 -3.16 -16.27 -16.28
N ASP A 122 -4.20 -15.50 -16.57
CA ASP A 122 -4.12 -14.17 -17.12
C ASP A 122 -4.80 -13.15 -16.21
N ASN A 123 -4.29 -11.93 -16.21
CA ASN A 123 -4.91 -10.82 -15.50
C ASN A 123 -5.06 -9.61 -16.42
N ASN A 124 -6.13 -8.86 -16.20
CA ASN A 124 -6.41 -7.60 -16.86
C ASN A 124 -6.77 -6.55 -15.82
N SER A 125 -6.26 -5.35 -15.98
CA SER A 125 -6.53 -4.23 -15.09
C SER A 125 -6.86 -2.98 -15.87
N LYS A 126 -7.86 -2.23 -15.38
CA LYS A 126 -8.25 -0.93 -15.91
C LYS A 126 -8.42 0.03 -14.74
N ARG A 127 -7.81 1.18 -14.84
CA ARG A 127 -7.95 2.22 -13.82
C ARG A 127 -8.09 3.59 -14.43
N ALA A 128 -9.11 4.32 -14.01
CA ALA A 128 -9.27 5.73 -14.28
C ALA A 128 -9.24 6.49 -12.96
N SER A 129 -8.44 7.53 -12.87
CA SER A 129 -8.35 8.35 -11.67
C SER A 129 -8.12 9.81 -12.05
N GLY A 130 -8.47 10.71 -11.16
CA GLY A 130 -8.21 12.12 -11.38
C GLY A 130 -8.43 12.97 -10.15
N ASN A 131 -7.93 14.17 -10.27
CA ASN A 131 -8.00 15.19 -9.23
C ASN A 131 -8.35 16.52 -9.90
N LEU A 132 -9.39 17.18 -9.38
CA LEU A 132 -9.84 18.51 -9.80
C LEU A 132 -9.73 19.46 -8.61
N LEU A 133 -8.82 20.42 -8.68
CA LEU A 133 -8.59 21.41 -7.65
C LEU A 133 -9.06 22.79 -8.14
N PHE A 134 -10.10 23.31 -7.51
CA PHE A 134 -10.54 24.69 -7.64
C PHE A 134 -9.91 25.53 -6.54
N ARG A 135 -9.38 26.70 -6.87
CA ARG A 135 -8.79 27.67 -5.94
C ARG A 135 -9.34 29.08 -6.19
N GLN A 136 -9.68 29.75 -5.10
CA GLN A 136 -10.22 31.12 -5.12
C GLN A 136 -9.52 31.96 -4.05
N ARG A 137 -9.00 33.13 -4.42
CA ARG A 137 -8.63 34.18 -3.49
C ARG A 137 -9.85 35.09 -3.24
N ILE A 138 -10.10 35.44 -1.97
CA ILE A 138 -11.30 36.16 -1.59
C ILE A 138 -10.91 37.44 -0.84
N GLY A 139 -11.14 38.59 -1.47
CA GLY A 139 -10.95 39.89 -0.82
C GLY A 139 -9.49 40.17 -0.41
N LYS A 140 -9.21 40.17 0.90
CA LYS A 140 -7.88 40.52 1.41
C LYS A 140 -6.81 39.47 1.13
N PRO A 141 -5.53 39.86 0.98
CA PRO A 141 -4.41 38.98 0.75
C PRO A 141 -4.31 37.87 1.81
N GLY A 142 -4.09 36.62 1.37
CA GLY A 142 -3.97 35.47 2.25
C GLY A 142 -5.30 34.76 2.57
N ARG A 143 -6.46 35.37 2.30
CA ARG A 143 -7.73 34.67 2.40
C ARG A 143 -7.96 33.83 1.15
N THR A 144 -8.11 32.52 1.33
CA THR A 144 -8.27 31.57 0.23
C THR A 144 -9.32 30.54 0.54
N PHE A 145 -10.00 30.11 -0.50
CA PHE A 145 -10.89 28.98 -0.49
C PHE A 145 -10.45 27.98 -1.56
N SER A 146 -10.49 26.71 -1.26
CA SER A 146 -10.22 25.68 -2.25
C SER A 146 -11.15 24.48 -2.07
N ILE A 147 -11.50 23.84 -3.19
CA ILE A 147 -12.20 22.57 -3.22
C ILE A 147 -11.37 21.61 -4.08
N ASN A 148 -11.11 20.46 -3.54
CA ASN A 148 -10.43 19.36 -4.22
C ASN A 148 -11.39 18.19 -4.36
N PHE A 149 -11.67 17.78 -5.60
CA PHE A 149 -12.40 16.57 -5.94
C PHE A 149 -11.42 15.53 -6.44
N SER A 150 -11.55 14.31 -5.95
CA SER A 150 -10.78 13.16 -6.40
C SER A 150 -11.69 12.00 -6.75
N TYR A 151 -11.34 11.27 -7.79
CA TYR A 151 -12.01 10.03 -8.16
C TYR A 151 -11.01 8.96 -8.54
N SER A 152 -11.35 7.73 -8.30
CA SER A 152 -10.60 6.56 -8.75
C SER A 152 -11.57 5.41 -9.02
N LEU A 153 -11.50 4.87 -10.21
CA LEU A 153 -12.26 3.71 -10.66
C LEU A 153 -11.24 2.63 -11.02
N SER A 154 -11.45 1.40 -10.56
CA SER A 154 -10.57 0.27 -10.88
C SER A 154 -11.41 -0.96 -11.17
N ASP A 155 -11.03 -1.67 -12.22
CA ASP A 155 -11.62 -2.95 -12.63
C ASP A 155 -10.47 -3.91 -12.92
N ASN A 156 -10.39 -5.00 -12.16
CA ASN A 156 -9.38 -6.03 -12.30
C ASN A 156 -10.07 -7.37 -12.48
N LYS A 157 -9.62 -8.13 -13.46
CA LYS A 157 -10.08 -9.49 -13.72
C LYS A 157 -8.89 -10.42 -13.81
N THR A 158 -8.98 -11.56 -13.12
CA THR A 158 -8.03 -12.66 -13.19
C THR A 158 -8.78 -13.93 -13.54
N ASP A 159 -8.36 -14.60 -14.59
CA ASP A 159 -8.80 -15.94 -14.96
C ASP A 159 -7.61 -16.89 -14.76
N GLY A 160 -7.75 -17.89 -13.92
CA GLY A 160 -6.62 -18.74 -13.54
C GLY A 160 -7.00 -20.18 -13.22
N TYR A 161 -5.97 -20.97 -13.03
CA TYR A 161 -6.05 -22.40 -12.68
C TYR A 161 -5.14 -22.67 -11.50
N ASN A 162 -5.62 -23.46 -10.55
CA ASN A 162 -4.86 -23.98 -9.42
C ASN A 162 -4.83 -25.50 -9.49
N LYS A 163 -3.61 -26.07 -9.51
CA LYS A 163 -3.41 -27.51 -9.47
C LYS A 163 -2.43 -27.83 -8.36
N SER A 164 -2.81 -28.74 -7.48
CA SER A 164 -1.92 -29.20 -6.42
C SER A 164 -2.16 -30.64 -6.07
N LEU A 165 -1.12 -31.27 -5.53
CA LEU A 165 -1.18 -32.55 -4.87
C LEU A 165 -0.33 -32.48 -3.62
N THR A 166 -0.89 -32.82 -2.48
CA THR A 166 -0.17 -32.93 -1.22
C THR A 166 -0.42 -34.29 -0.60
N GLU A 167 0.63 -35.04 -0.34
CA GLU A 167 0.60 -36.30 0.38
C GLU A 167 0.98 -36.06 1.84
N TYR A 168 0.11 -36.39 2.77
CA TYR A 168 0.32 -36.24 4.22
C TYR A 168 0.65 -37.62 4.80
N TYR A 169 1.93 -37.88 5.04
CA TYR A 169 2.40 -39.20 5.52
C TYR A 169 1.97 -39.51 6.94
N THR A 170 1.86 -38.50 7.80
CA THR A 170 1.38 -38.67 9.19
C THR A 170 -0.11 -39.00 9.25
N LEU A 171 -0.90 -38.57 8.29
CA LEU A 171 -2.35 -38.83 8.23
C LEU A 171 -2.69 -40.01 7.30
N GLY A 172 -1.74 -40.46 6.48
CA GLY A 172 -1.98 -41.50 5.47
C GLY A 172 -2.98 -41.10 4.38
N THR A 173 -3.10 -39.79 4.10
CA THR A 173 -4.06 -39.22 3.16
C THR A 173 -3.38 -38.36 2.11
N SER A 174 -4.07 -38.09 1.02
CA SER A 174 -3.62 -37.12 0.00
C SER A 174 -4.75 -36.15 -0.32
N LEU A 175 -4.35 -34.91 -0.60
CA LEU A 175 -5.25 -33.87 -1.07
C LEU A 175 -4.83 -33.46 -2.49
N ALA A 176 -5.73 -33.61 -3.45
CA ALA A 176 -5.54 -33.16 -4.83
C ALA A 176 -6.54 -32.05 -5.15
N GLN A 177 -6.06 -31.02 -5.82
CA GLN A 177 -6.89 -29.93 -6.35
C GLN A 177 -6.59 -29.75 -7.82
N ASP A 178 -7.62 -29.55 -8.63
CA ASP A 178 -7.52 -29.15 -10.04
C ASP A 178 -8.72 -28.27 -10.36
N GLN A 179 -8.52 -26.97 -10.27
CA GLN A 179 -9.56 -25.95 -10.22
C GLN A 179 -9.32 -24.85 -11.24
N GLN A 180 -10.38 -24.35 -11.80
CA GLN A 180 -10.42 -23.10 -12.54
C GLN A 180 -11.10 -22.03 -11.68
N TYR A 181 -10.55 -20.81 -11.69
CA TYR A 181 -11.18 -19.69 -11.00
C TYR A 181 -11.19 -18.44 -11.84
N THR A 182 -12.21 -17.63 -11.62
CA THR A 182 -12.28 -16.24 -12.10
C THR A 182 -12.46 -15.33 -10.89
N THR A 183 -11.61 -14.30 -10.78
CA THR A 183 -11.76 -13.26 -9.79
C THR A 183 -12.01 -11.93 -10.48
N GLU A 184 -13.10 -11.27 -10.17
CA GLU A 184 -13.42 -9.91 -10.61
C GLU A 184 -13.42 -8.97 -9.39
N SER A 185 -12.60 -7.91 -9.44
CA SER A 185 -12.52 -6.91 -8.39
C SER A 185 -12.77 -5.52 -8.96
N LYS A 186 -13.87 -4.91 -8.52
CA LYS A 186 -14.25 -3.56 -8.94
C LYS A 186 -14.22 -2.62 -7.74
N SER A 187 -13.57 -1.50 -7.88
CA SER A 187 -13.55 -0.49 -6.82
C SER A 187 -13.75 0.91 -7.40
N TRP A 188 -14.40 1.74 -6.62
CA TRP A 188 -14.51 3.15 -6.89
C TRP A 188 -14.40 3.98 -5.61
N SER A 189 -13.76 5.10 -5.75
CA SER A 189 -13.50 6.05 -4.69
C SER A 189 -13.87 7.45 -5.18
N LEU A 190 -14.66 8.15 -4.39
CA LEU A 190 -14.99 9.56 -4.60
C LEU A 190 -14.63 10.34 -3.35
N GLY A 191 -13.90 11.44 -3.52
CA GLY A 191 -13.51 12.31 -2.44
C GLY A 191 -13.77 13.79 -2.77
N ALA A 192 -14.20 14.54 -1.78
CA ALA A 192 -14.28 15.99 -1.85
C ALA A 192 -13.66 16.57 -0.57
N ARG A 193 -12.81 17.59 -0.71
CA ARG A 193 -12.23 18.32 0.41
C ARG A 193 -12.29 19.82 0.15
N GLY A 194 -12.98 20.54 1.03
CA GLY A 194 -12.96 21.99 1.10
C GLY A 194 -11.96 22.48 2.15
N SER A 195 -11.25 23.56 1.85
CA SER A 195 -10.38 24.27 2.81
C SER A 195 -10.60 25.76 2.70
N TYR A 196 -10.67 26.42 3.84
CA TYR A 196 -10.75 27.87 3.94
C TYR A 196 -9.65 28.38 4.86
N THR A 197 -8.86 29.33 4.36
CA THR A 197 -7.78 29.98 5.11
C THR A 197 -8.14 31.44 5.36
N GLU A 198 -8.13 31.85 6.62
CA GLU A 198 -8.34 33.22 7.08
C GLU A 198 -7.04 33.82 7.61
N PRO A 199 -6.57 34.95 7.07
CA PRO A 199 -5.48 35.71 7.65
C PRO A 199 -5.96 36.52 8.87
N LEU A 200 -5.31 36.28 10.02
CA LEU A 200 -5.60 36.96 11.29
C LEU A 200 -4.77 38.23 11.49
N GLY A 201 -3.88 38.56 10.57
CA GLY A 201 -2.92 39.65 10.66
C GLY A 201 -1.56 39.20 11.22
N ARG A 202 -0.53 40.05 11.09
CA ARG A 202 0.84 39.77 11.57
C ARG A 202 1.38 38.42 11.17
N ASN A 203 1.07 37.98 9.93
CA ASN A 203 1.50 36.69 9.36
C ASN A 203 0.95 35.45 10.06
N TYR A 204 -0.15 35.58 10.80
CA TYR A 204 -0.91 34.47 11.37
C TYR A 204 -2.09 34.11 10.47
N PHE A 205 -2.34 32.80 10.35
CA PHE A 205 -3.43 32.22 9.56
C PHE A 205 -4.11 31.10 10.33
N VAL A 206 -5.38 30.94 10.12
CA VAL A 206 -6.15 29.77 10.53
C VAL A 206 -6.73 29.13 9.29
N GLU A 207 -6.56 27.83 9.17
CA GLU A 207 -7.19 27.02 8.13
C GLU A 207 -8.19 26.05 8.75
N ALA A 208 -9.43 26.08 8.28
CA ALA A 208 -10.44 25.09 8.53
C ALA A 208 -10.63 24.23 7.28
N SER A 209 -10.76 22.93 7.42
CA SER A 209 -11.00 22.03 6.32
C SER A 209 -12.02 20.96 6.67
N TYR A 210 -12.80 20.57 5.65
CA TYR A 210 -13.69 19.42 5.72
C TYR A 210 -13.47 18.55 4.49
N GLY A 211 -13.36 17.27 4.72
CA GLY A 211 -13.23 16.27 3.67
C GLY A 211 -14.22 15.12 3.88
N TYR A 212 -14.75 14.62 2.78
CA TYR A 212 -15.58 13.42 2.71
C TYR A 212 -15.02 12.49 1.65
N THR A 213 -14.86 11.23 1.98
CA THR A 213 -14.40 10.20 1.05
C THR A 213 -15.31 8.99 1.17
N TYR A 214 -15.81 8.53 0.04
CA TYR A 214 -16.58 7.31 -0.10
C TYR A 214 -15.79 6.33 -0.97
N ASN A 215 -15.57 5.14 -0.45
CA ASN A 215 -14.92 4.04 -1.18
C ASN A 215 -15.86 2.85 -1.17
N LYS A 216 -16.03 2.23 -2.33
CA LYS A 216 -16.74 0.96 -2.47
C LYS A 216 -15.88 0.00 -3.25
N SER A 217 -15.75 -1.22 -2.78
CA SER A 217 -15.07 -2.30 -3.49
C SER A 217 -15.90 -3.56 -3.44
N ASN A 218 -16.00 -4.23 -4.57
CA ASN A 218 -16.62 -5.54 -4.73
C ASN A 218 -15.53 -6.50 -5.21
N SER A 219 -15.54 -7.70 -4.71
CA SER A 219 -14.69 -8.79 -5.17
C SER A 219 -15.50 -10.06 -5.26
N ASP A 220 -15.61 -10.60 -6.46
CA ASP A 220 -16.28 -11.84 -6.79
C ASP A 220 -15.25 -12.87 -7.21
N LYS A 221 -15.18 -14.01 -6.53
CA LYS A 221 -14.37 -15.16 -6.92
C LYS A 221 -15.30 -16.35 -7.14
N ALA A 222 -15.30 -16.88 -8.35
CA ALA A 222 -15.97 -18.11 -8.71
C ALA A 222 -14.94 -19.19 -9.00
N THR A 223 -15.04 -20.33 -8.34
CA THR A 223 -14.14 -21.48 -8.48
C THR A 223 -14.94 -22.70 -8.89
N TYR A 224 -14.38 -23.47 -9.84
CA TYR A 224 -14.97 -24.67 -10.39
C TYR A 224 -13.97 -25.82 -10.34
N ASP A 225 -14.43 -26.98 -9.91
CA ASP A 225 -13.72 -28.25 -9.98
C ASP A 225 -14.04 -28.95 -11.29
N LYS A 226 -13.20 -29.90 -11.68
CA LYS A 226 -13.43 -30.76 -12.86
C LYS A 226 -14.58 -31.73 -12.62
N ASP A 227 -15.36 -31.94 -13.65
CA ASP A 227 -16.35 -33.01 -13.74
C ASP A 227 -15.74 -34.31 -14.28
N GLY A 228 -16.59 -35.36 -14.39
CA GLY A 228 -16.17 -36.66 -14.91
C GLY A 228 -15.73 -36.65 -16.40
N ALA A 229 -16.06 -35.61 -17.15
CA ALA A 229 -15.62 -35.40 -18.54
C ALA A 229 -14.31 -34.58 -18.62
N GLY A 230 -13.83 -34.06 -17.50
CA GLY A 230 -12.61 -33.26 -17.41
C GLY A 230 -12.81 -31.75 -17.65
N GLU A 231 -14.07 -31.29 -17.69
CA GLU A 231 -14.42 -29.89 -17.84
C GLU A 231 -14.65 -29.26 -16.46
N TYR A 232 -14.32 -27.95 -16.31
CA TYR A 232 -14.49 -27.21 -15.05
C TYR A 232 -15.93 -26.69 -14.92
N THR A 233 -16.83 -27.56 -14.49
CA THR A 233 -18.28 -27.29 -14.41
C THR A 233 -18.88 -27.46 -13.02
N ILE A 234 -18.16 -28.10 -12.10
CA ILE A 234 -18.64 -28.33 -10.73
C ILE A 234 -18.30 -27.09 -9.90
N ALA A 235 -19.31 -26.33 -9.52
CA ALA A 235 -19.14 -25.16 -8.66
C ALA A 235 -18.55 -25.55 -7.30
N ASN A 236 -17.46 -24.93 -6.89
CA ASN A 236 -16.82 -25.14 -5.61
C ASN A 236 -17.17 -23.99 -4.66
N ASP A 237 -18.12 -24.24 -3.76
CA ASP A 237 -18.63 -23.22 -2.84
C ASP A 237 -17.61 -22.85 -1.75
N GLU A 238 -16.75 -23.77 -1.36
CA GLU A 238 -15.73 -23.52 -0.33
C GLU A 238 -14.71 -22.47 -0.77
N TYR A 239 -14.34 -22.48 -2.06
CA TYR A 239 -13.35 -21.58 -2.63
C TYR A 239 -13.92 -20.46 -3.49
N SER A 240 -15.24 -20.28 -3.43
CA SER A 240 -15.95 -19.19 -4.09
C SER A 240 -16.43 -18.17 -3.06
N SER A 241 -16.40 -16.89 -3.42
CA SER A 241 -16.74 -15.84 -2.47
C SER A 241 -17.19 -14.56 -3.18
N ASN A 242 -18.08 -13.84 -2.55
CA ASN A 242 -18.49 -12.50 -2.95
C ASN A 242 -18.33 -11.55 -1.76
N TYR A 243 -17.69 -10.41 -1.97
CA TYR A 243 -17.47 -9.39 -0.95
C TYR A 243 -17.80 -8.01 -1.49
N GLU A 244 -18.57 -7.29 -0.69
CA GLU A 244 -18.79 -5.86 -0.87
C GLU A 244 -18.27 -5.11 0.37
N ASN A 245 -17.45 -4.11 0.15
CA ASN A 245 -16.94 -3.27 1.20
C ASN A 245 -17.26 -1.82 0.89
N VAL A 246 -17.83 -1.14 1.86
CA VAL A 246 -18.08 0.29 1.81
C VAL A 246 -17.29 0.95 2.94
N PHE A 247 -16.44 1.90 2.60
CA PHE A 247 -15.65 2.66 3.54
C PHE A 247 -15.92 4.15 3.36
N ILE A 248 -16.45 4.77 4.41
CA ILE A 248 -16.75 6.20 4.46
C ILE A 248 -15.80 6.85 5.46
N THR A 249 -15.11 7.89 5.04
CA THR A 249 -14.28 8.70 5.92
C THR A 249 -14.68 10.15 5.81
N GLN A 250 -14.93 10.78 6.95
CA GLN A 250 -15.02 12.22 7.05
C GLN A 250 -13.76 12.74 7.74
N ARG A 251 -13.36 13.96 7.43
CA ARG A 251 -12.22 14.61 8.07
C ARG A 251 -12.57 16.06 8.35
N VAL A 252 -12.56 16.42 9.62
CA VAL A 252 -12.66 17.82 10.06
C VAL A 252 -11.29 18.25 10.54
N GLY A 253 -10.72 19.26 9.95
CA GLY A 253 -9.37 19.75 10.27
C GLY A 253 -9.36 21.21 10.67
N LEU A 254 -8.54 21.53 11.66
CA LEU A 254 -8.19 22.88 12.05
C LEU A 254 -6.68 23.02 12.16
N SER A 255 -6.12 24.04 11.54
CA SER A 255 -4.68 24.32 11.58
C SER A 255 -4.44 25.79 11.85
N PHE A 256 -3.47 26.07 12.70
CA PHE A 256 -2.95 27.39 12.97
C PHE A 256 -1.56 27.51 12.34
N MET A 257 -1.31 28.58 11.62
CA MET A 257 -0.06 28.82 10.89
C MET A 257 0.49 30.19 11.23
N LYS A 258 1.81 30.27 11.39
CA LYS A 258 2.58 31.51 11.45
C LYS A 258 3.65 31.45 10.38
N GLN A 259 3.70 32.47 9.52
CA GLN A 259 4.66 32.58 8.43
C GLN A 259 5.51 33.85 8.61
N GLU A 260 6.81 33.66 8.78
CA GLU A 260 7.77 34.73 8.86
C GLU A 260 8.86 34.51 7.79
N GLU A 261 9.65 35.51 7.52
CA GLU A 261 10.73 35.42 6.53
C GLU A 261 11.70 34.26 6.82
N LYS A 262 12.02 34.06 8.11
CA LYS A 262 12.97 33.03 8.55
C LYS A 262 12.35 31.74 9.01
N TYR A 263 11.08 31.74 9.40
CA TYR A 263 10.44 30.53 9.90
C TYR A 263 8.97 30.43 9.56
N ASN A 264 8.50 29.20 9.42
CA ASN A 264 7.10 28.84 9.28
C ASN A 264 6.75 27.80 10.33
N ILE A 265 5.67 28.04 11.06
CA ILE A 265 5.09 27.10 12.04
C ILE A 265 3.69 26.74 11.59
N THR A 266 3.35 25.48 11.57
CA THR A 266 1.98 25.00 11.40
C THR A 266 1.70 23.96 12.48
N ILE A 267 0.62 24.16 13.24
CA ILE A 267 0.12 23.20 14.21
C ILE A 267 -1.33 22.93 13.88
N GLY A 268 -1.73 21.70 13.79
CA GLY A 268 -3.09 21.35 13.44
C GLY A 268 -3.49 19.97 13.95
N ALA A 269 -4.78 19.74 13.92
CA ALA A 269 -5.36 18.46 14.24
C ALA A 269 -6.54 18.17 13.31
N ASN A 270 -6.74 16.90 13.03
CA ASN A 270 -7.90 16.40 12.31
C ASN A 270 -8.63 15.37 13.16
N LEU A 271 -9.95 15.48 13.18
CA LEU A 271 -10.84 14.41 13.61
C LEU A 271 -11.33 13.66 12.37
N GLN A 272 -11.27 12.34 12.41
CA GLN A 272 -11.60 11.49 11.28
C GLN A 272 -12.58 10.40 11.72
N PRO A 273 -13.90 10.69 11.76
CA PRO A 273 -14.88 9.64 11.86
C PRO A 273 -14.86 8.81 10.58
N SER A 274 -14.76 7.51 10.75
CA SER A 274 -14.71 6.53 9.67
C SER A 274 -15.69 5.40 9.96
N SER A 275 -16.37 4.91 8.94
CA SER A 275 -17.26 3.76 9.01
C SER A 275 -16.90 2.79 7.90
N THR A 276 -16.73 1.53 8.27
CA THR A 276 -16.50 0.42 7.35
C THR A 276 -17.67 -0.55 7.47
N ARG A 277 -18.30 -0.86 6.36
CA ARG A 277 -19.29 -1.94 6.26
C ARG A 277 -18.76 -2.99 5.31
N SER A 278 -18.66 -4.21 5.80
CA SER A 278 -18.29 -5.38 5.01
C SER A 278 -19.49 -6.32 4.95
N PHE A 279 -19.85 -6.65 3.73
CA PHE A 279 -20.85 -7.65 3.43
C PHE A 279 -20.18 -8.75 2.60
N GLY A 280 -20.30 -10.00 3.01
CA GLY A 280 -19.67 -11.10 2.30
C GLY A 280 -20.47 -12.38 2.38
N THR A 281 -20.42 -13.15 1.30
CA THR A 281 -20.93 -14.52 1.23
C THR A 281 -19.79 -15.43 0.76
N THR A 282 -19.70 -16.60 1.36
CA THR A 282 -18.93 -17.72 0.82
C THR A 282 -19.88 -18.68 0.15
N GLY A 283 -19.51 -19.17 -1.04
CA GLY A 283 -20.33 -20.10 -1.83
C GLY A 283 -21.04 -19.47 -3.03
N ILE A 284 -21.26 -20.26 -4.08
CA ILE A 284 -21.97 -19.86 -5.30
C ILE A 284 -23.49 -20.12 -5.17
N LYS A 285 -23.90 -21.13 -4.42
CA LYS A 285 -25.30 -21.55 -4.26
C LYS A 285 -25.59 -22.07 -2.85
N ASN A 286 -26.60 -21.53 -2.18
CA ASN A 286 -27.36 -22.08 -1.05
C ASN A 286 -26.72 -22.26 0.34
N ILE A 287 -25.43 -22.13 0.54
CA ILE A 287 -24.84 -22.04 1.89
C ILE A 287 -24.19 -20.67 2.01
N GLN A 288 -25.02 -19.65 2.06
CA GLN A 288 -24.57 -18.28 2.30
C GLN A 288 -24.27 -18.12 3.80
N THR A 289 -23.03 -18.18 4.17
CA THR A 289 -22.63 -17.62 5.45
C THR A 289 -22.58 -16.10 5.28
N LEU A 290 -23.72 -15.48 5.49
CA LEU A 290 -23.89 -14.04 5.45
C LEU A 290 -23.08 -13.41 6.58
N ARG A 291 -22.11 -12.57 6.25
CA ARG A 291 -21.37 -11.78 7.22
C ARG A 291 -21.57 -10.31 6.88
N ASP A 292 -22.41 -9.65 7.65
CA ASP A 292 -22.58 -8.18 7.63
C ASP A 292 -21.90 -7.63 8.88
N THR A 293 -20.81 -6.91 8.71
CA THR A 293 -20.08 -6.31 9.81
C THR A 293 -19.93 -4.83 9.57
N THR A 294 -20.41 -4.03 10.49
CA THR A 294 -20.21 -2.58 10.49
C THR A 294 -19.28 -2.20 11.63
N TYR A 295 -18.23 -1.47 11.29
CA TYR A 295 -17.24 -0.97 12.23
C TYR A 295 -17.08 0.54 12.07
N SER A 296 -17.23 1.29 13.17
CA SER A 296 -17.13 2.75 13.17
C SER A 296 -16.07 3.20 14.17
N VAL A 297 -15.22 4.12 13.77
CA VAL A 297 -14.10 4.63 14.57
C VAL A 297 -13.99 6.14 14.43
N LEU A 298 -13.65 6.78 15.53
CA LEU A 298 -13.24 8.18 15.55
C LEU A 298 -11.71 8.24 15.72
N ASN A 299 -11.02 8.68 14.68
CA ASN A 299 -9.58 8.82 14.68
C ASN A 299 -9.17 10.27 14.93
N PHE A 300 -8.10 10.46 15.70
CA PHE A 300 -7.46 11.73 15.93
C PHE A 300 -6.10 11.76 15.22
N ALA A 301 -5.82 12.78 14.44
CA ALA A 301 -4.59 12.91 13.66
C ALA A 301 -3.97 14.30 13.88
N PRO A 302 -3.14 14.47 14.91
CA PRO A 302 -2.42 15.71 15.16
C PRO A 302 -1.25 15.85 14.20
N SER A 303 -0.89 17.07 13.89
CA SER A 303 0.26 17.40 13.04
C SER A 303 0.94 18.68 13.50
N ALA A 304 2.27 18.72 13.35
CA ALA A 304 3.06 19.92 13.56
C ALA A 304 4.15 19.99 12.50
N ARG A 305 4.42 21.20 12.03
CA ARG A 305 5.51 21.49 11.09
C ARG A 305 6.22 22.76 11.53
N PHE A 306 7.52 22.67 11.51
CA PHE A 306 8.41 23.80 11.75
C PHE A 306 9.49 23.82 10.66
N ASP A 307 9.52 24.88 9.87
CA ASP A 307 10.59 25.15 8.90
C ASP A 307 11.34 26.39 9.38
N TYR A 308 12.68 26.32 9.42
CA TYR A 308 13.52 27.44 9.80
C TYR A 308 14.65 27.65 8.78
N LYS A 309 14.78 28.85 8.25
CA LYS A 309 15.85 29.29 7.37
C LYS A 309 16.89 30.05 8.18
N PHE A 310 18.04 29.44 8.43
CA PHE A 310 19.19 30.16 9.02
C PHE A 310 19.79 31.13 8.02
N SER A 311 19.81 30.75 6.74
CA SER A 311 20.22 31.55 5.59
C SER A 311 19.62 30.93 4.32
N ASP A 312 19.85 31.52 3.14
CA ASP A 312 19.40 30.97 1.86
C ASP A 312 19.99 29.58 1.55
N THR A 313 21.06 29.23 2.22
CA THR A 313 21.76 27.96 2.01
C THR A 313 21.66 26.98 3.19
N LYS A 314 20.98 27.40 4.28
CA LYS A 314 20.85 26.57 5.49
C LYS A 314 19.43 26.57 5.99
N PHE A 315 18.86 25.39 6.12
CA PHE A 315 17.53 25.24 6.68
C PHE A 315 17.37 24.01 7.57
N LEU A 316 16.42 24.10 8.48
CA LEU A 316 15.95 23.04 9.33
C LEU A 316 14.45 22.84 9.08
N ARG A 317 14.03 21.60 8.97
CA ARG A 317 12.62 21.21 8.88
C ARG A 317 12.32 20.11 9.88
N ILE A 318 11.27 20.31 10.64
CA ILE A 318 10.74 19.31 11.59
C ILE A 318 9.28 19.09 11.25
N ARG A 319 8.88 17.85 11.11
CA ARG A 319 7.48 17.47 10.88
C ARG A 319 7.10 16.36 11.84
N TYR A 320 6.00 16.54 12.50
CA TYR A 320 5.34 15.52 13.28
C TYR A 320 3.96 15.22 12.70
N ARG A 321 3.59 13.95 12.63
CA ARG A 321 2.29 13.50 12.17
C ARG A 321 1.82 12.27 12.93
N GLY A 322 0.70 12.40 13.63
CA GLY A 322 -0.06 11.26 14.15
C GLY A 322 -0.99 10.71 13.07
N ARG A 323 -1.11 9.39 13.00
CA ARG A 323 -1.98 8.71 12.04
C ARG A 323 -2.56 7.46 12.65
N THR A 324 -3.88 7.29 12.49
CA THR A 324 -4.56 6.02 12.76
C THR A 324 -4.62 5.19 11.47
N THR A 325 -4.35 3.90 11.57
CA THR A 325 -4.51 2.92 10.49
C THR A 325 -5.47 1.85 10.97
N GLN A 326 -6.52 1.63 10.20
CA GLN A 326 -7.53 0.62 10.52
C GLN A 326 -7.08 -0.77 10.06
N PRO A 327 -7.52 -1.85 10.75
CA PRO A 327 -7.36 -3.20 10.26
C PRO A 327 -7.97 -3.34 8.86
N SER A 328 -7.33 -4.11 8.02
CA SER A 328 -7.90 -4.49 6.72
C SER A 328 -9.03 -5.51 6.92
N ILE A 329 -9.92 -5.59 5.93
CA ILE A 329 -11.01 -6.57 5.98
C ILE A 329 -10.48 -7.99 5.99
N SER A 330 -9.42 -8.27 5.24
CA SER A 330 -8.75 -9.58 5.26
C SER A 330 -8.19 -9.94 6.64
N GLN A 331 -7.82 -8.95 7.45
CA GLN A 331 -7.39 -9.17 8.84
C GLN A 331 -8.58 -9.40 9.79
N LEU A 332 -9.72 -8.74 9.54
CA LEU A 332 -10.92 -8.90 10.36
C LEU A 332 -11.69 -10.19 10.02
N VAL A 333 -11.80 -10.51 8.73
CA VAL A 333 -12.57 -11.65 8.22
C VAL A 333 -11.78 -12.30 7.09
N PRO A 334 -10.91 -13.28 7.38
CA PRO A 334 -10.12 -13.92 6.35
C PRO A 334 -10.97 -14.75 5.42
N ILE A 335 -10.63 -14.70 4.16
CA ILE A 335 -11.11 -15.64 3.15
C ILE A 335 -10.11 -16.78 3.14
N PRO A 336 -10.52 -18.05 3.22
CA PRO A 336 -9.60 -19.14 3.04
C PRO A 336 -8.92 -19.04 1.69
N ASP A 337 -7.59 -18.92 1.69
CA ASP A 337 -6.78 -19.01 0.48
C ASP A 337 -6.30 -20.44 0.32
N ASN A 338 -6.67 -21.06 -0.80
CA ASN A 338 -6.32 -22.43 -1.14
C ASN A 338 -5.20 -22.56 -2.17
N THR A 339 -4.56 -21.46 -2.50
CA THR A 339 -3.38 -21.47 -3.41
C THR A 339 -2.19 -22.18 -2.77
N ASP A 340 -2.12 -22.14 -1.44
CA ASP A 340 -1.10 -22.83 -0.67
C ASP A 340 -1.74 -23.64 0.47
N PRO A 341 -1.84 -24.98 0.31
CA PRO A 341 -2.49 -25.83 1.30
C PRO A 341 -1.71 -25.98 2.61
N LEU A 342 -0.47 -25.50 2.67
CA LEU A 342 0.35 -25.51 3.88
C LEU A 342 0.30 -24.19 4.65
N ASN A 343 -0.42 -23.18 4.14
CA ASN A 343 -0.54 -21.87 4.79
C ASN A 343 -2.01 -21.46 4.92
N ILE A 344 -2.51 -21.45 6.13
CA ILE A 344 -3.87 -21.03 6.44
C ILE A 344 -3.83 -19.67 7.14
N THR A 345 -4.60 -18.71 6.66
CA THR A 345 -4.75 -17.42 7.30
C THR A 345 -6.11 -17.33 7.97
N GLU A 346 -6.11 -16.98 9.25
CA GLU A 346 -7.31 -16.72 10.04
C GLU A 346 -7.45 -15.22 10.29
N GLY A 347 -8.67 -14.70 10.44
CA GLY A 347 -8.92 -13.34 10.84
C GLY A 347 -9.15 -13.17 12.33
N ASN A 348 -9.15 -11.92 12.72
CA ASN A 348 -9.46 -11.52 14.06
C ASN A 348 -10.40 -10.32 14.05
N LYS A 349 -11.64 -10.51 14.45
CA LYS A 349 -12.68 -9.46 14.50
C LYS A 349 -12.45 -8.43 15.62
N ASP A 350 -11.60 -8.76 16.60
CA ASP A 350 -11.38 -7.96 17.80
C ASP A 350 -10.16 -7.01 17.65
N LEU A 351 -9.65 -6.85 16.42
CA LEU A 351 -8.54 -5.94 16.16
C LEU A 351 -8.91 -4.47 16.36
N ASN A 352 -8.05 -3.78 17.08
CA ASN A 352 -8.09 -2.32 17.22
C ASN A 352 -7.28 -1.63 16.13
N PRO A 353 -7.61 -0.38 15.78
CA PRO A 353 -6.78 0.44 14.92
C PRO A 353 -5.40 0.70 15.52
N GLU A 354 -4.39 0.69 14.67
CA GLU A 354 -3.04 1.14 15.04
C GLU A 354 -2.98 2.67 15.10
N PHE A 355 -2.20 3.22 16.03
CA PHE A 355 -1.85 4.64 16.01
C PHE A 355 -0.35 4.84 15.85
N SER A 356 0.06 5.54 14.80
CA SER A 356 1.46 5.79 14.49
C SER A 356 1.82 7.26 14.69
N HIS A 357 2.85 7.49 15.49
CA HIS A 357 3.55 8.76 15.63
C HIS A 357 4.72 8.77 14.65
N ASN A 358 4.80 9.78 13.79
CA ASN A 358 5.88 9.91 12.83
C ASN A 358 6.56 11.27 13.01
N LEU A 359 7.85 11.23 13.26
CA LEU A 359 8.71 12.41 13.34
C LEU A 359 9.69 12.38 12.18
N TYR A 360 9.78 13.48 11.46
CA TYR A 360 10.76 13.71 10.41
C TYR A 360 11.53 14.97 10.71
N LEU A 361 12.84 14.87 10.70
CA LEU A 361 13.77 15.99 10.83
C LEU A 361 14.71 16.00 9.63
N GLU A 362 14.89 17.18 9.04
CA GLU A 362 15.80 17.44 7.93
C GLU A 362 16.60 18.69 8.22
N TYR A 363 17.91 18.58 8.18
CA TYR A 363 18.80 19.73 8.20
C TYR A 363 19.70 19.69 6.97
N ARG A 364 19.78 20.81 6.27
CA ARG A 364 20.66 20.98 5.11
C ARG A 364 21.46 22.26 5.19
N THR A 365 22.69 22.18 4.75
CA THR A 365 23.53 23.33 4.48
C THR A 365 24.28 23.13 3.18
N ASN A 366 24.33 24.16 2.36
CA ASN A 366 25.01 24.15 1.08
C ASN A 366 25.88 25.43 0.91
N ASN A 367 27.16 25.26 0.66
CA ASN A 367 28.06 26.33 0.32
C ASN A 367 28.69 26.01 -1.04
N MET A 368 28.06 26.53 -2.10
CA MET A 368 28.49 26.31 -3.48
C MET A 368 29.90 26.85 -3.76
N GLN A 369 30.28 27.99 -3.17
CA GLN A 369 31.61 28.59 -3.38
C GLN A 369 32.72 27.71 -2.83
N LYS A 370 32.49 27.03 -1.72
CA LYS A 370 33.44 26.11 -1.08
C LYS A 370 33.24 24.66 -1.51
N MET A 371 32.30 24.36 -2.42
CA MET A 371 31.92 23.01 -2.82
C MET A 371 31.65 22.10 -1.61
N ARG A 372 30.97 22.66 -0.60
CA ARG A 372 30.63 21.94 0.62
C ARG A 372 29.15 21.90 0.79
N TRP A 373 28.63 20.70 0.99
CA TRP A 373 27.25 20.51 1.40
C TRP A 373 27.17 19.43 2.48
N PHE A 374 26.20 19.60 3.35
CA PHE A 374 25.85 18.66 4.39
C PHE A 374 24.33 18.52 4.45
N SER A 375 23.84 17.28 4.52
CA SER A 375 22.44 16.99 4.72
C SER A 375 22.30 15.85 5.73
N THR A 376 21.39 16.02 6.67
CA THR A 376 21.00 14.95 7.59
C THR A 376 19.50 14.84 7.64
N PHE A 377 19.04 13.61 7.69
CA PHE A 377 17.62 13.23 7.81
C PHE A 377 17.48 12.26 8.96
N LEU A 378 16.51 12.51 9.80
CA LEU A 378 16.10 11.58 10.85
C LEU A 378 14.63 11.31 10.68
N THR A 379 14.26 10.04 10.60
CA THR A 379 12.87 9.58 10.61
C THR A 379 12.71 8.67 11.81
N ALA A 380 11.76 8.99 12.68
CA ALA A 380 11.40 8.16 13.80
C ALA A 380 9.90 7.85 13.74
N SER A 381 9.54 6.61 13.90
CA SER A 381 8.14 6.18 14.03
C SER A 381 7.97 5.36 15.31
N TYR A 382 6.82 5.55 15.93
CA TYR A 382 6.36 4.75 17.06
C TYR A 382 4.91 4.39 16.83
N THR A 383 4.58 3.10 16.87
CA THR A 383 3.22 2.62 16.61
C THR A 383 2.72 1.86 17.82
N THR A 384 1.58 2.30 18.37
CA THR A 384 0.83 1.60 19.40
C THR A 384 -0.22 0.70 18.77
N ASP A 385 -0.62 -0.33 19.48
CA ASP A 385 -1.61 -1.33 19.00
C ASP A 385 -1.27 -1.89 17.61
N LYS A 386 0.04 -2.08 17.35
CA LYS A 386 0.51 -2.57 16.06
C LYS A 386 -0.09 -3.93 15.75
N ILE A 387 -0.70 -4.05 14.57
CA ILE A 387 -1.21 -5.34 14.12
C ILE A 387 -0.03 -6.16 13.60
N VAL A 388 0.23 -7.27 14.28
CA VAL A 388 1.26 -8.26 13.97
C VAL A 388 0.63 -9.62 13.80
N ASN A 389 1.35 -10.57 13.21
CA ASN A 389 0.85 -11.92 12.99
C ASN A 389 1.41 -12.88 14.04
N ARG A 390 0.52 -13.62 14.68
CA ARG A 390 0.87 -14.84 15.42
C ARG A 390 0.93 -15.99 14.43
N ILE A 391 1.97 -16.82 14.54
CA ILE A 391 2.20 -17.95 13.66
C ILE A 391 2.35 -19.21 14.51
N TRP A 392 1.67 -20.30 14.11
CA TRP A 392 1.86 -21.62 14.69
C TRP A 392 1.72 -22.70 13.62
N TYR A 393 2.12 -23.90 13.96
CA TYR A 393 2.06 -25.06 13.07
C TYR A 393 1.28 -26.16 13.76
N ASP A 394 0.49 -26.92 12.98
CA ASP A 394 -0.13 -28.15 13.47
C ASP A 394 0.78 -29.38 13.25
N ASP A 395 0.32 -30.55 13.71
CA ASP A 395 1.07 -31.81 13.58
C ASP A 395 1.19 -32.29 12.13
N ALA A 396 0.38 -31.79 11.21
CA ALA A 396 0.46 -32.05 9.77
C ALA A 396 1.45 -31.10 9.04
N GLY A 397 2.09 -30.17 9.78
CA GLY A 397 3.00 -29.18 9.23
C GLY A 397 2.32 -28.02 8.51
N VAL A 398 1.02 -27.84 8.72
CA VAL A 398 0.27 -26.69 8.19
C VAL A 398 0.56 -25.47 9.04
N ARG A 399 0.90 -24.36 8.41
CA ARG A 399 1.16 -23.10 9.06
C ARG A 399 -0.12 -22.28 9.17
N TYR A 400 -0.43 -21.86 10.37
CA TYR A 400 -1.53 -20.95 10.66
C TYR A 400 -0.99 -19.56 10.93
N THR A 401 -1.71 -18.54 10.47
CA THR A 401 -1.36 -17.13 10.68
C THR A 401 -2.61 -16.37 11.10
N GLN A 402 -2.54 -15.67 12.26
CA GLN A 402 -3.64 -14.85 12.76
C GLN A 402 -3.15 -13.47 13.19
N PRO A 403 -3.78 -12.37 12.74
CA PRO A 403 -3.41 -11.03 13.17
C PRO A 403 -3.94 -10.75 14.58
N TYR A 404 -3.14 -10.01 15.39
CA TYR A 404 -3.52 -9.49 16.68
C TYR A 404 -2.81 -8.16 16.96
N ASN A 405 -3.31 -7.37 17.93
CA ASN A 405 -2.66 -6.14 18.33
C ASN A 405 -1.55 -6.39 19.34
N ASP A 406 -0.34 -5.93 19.04
CA ASP A 406 0.77 -5.89 19.99
C ASP A 406 0.74 -4.60 20.82
N ASN A 407 0.69 -4.74 22.15
CA ASN A 407 0.58 -3.62 23.09
C ASN A 407 1.94 -3.08 23.53
N THR A 408 3.05 -3.70 23.13
CA THR A 408 4.39 -3.29 23.59
C THR A 408 4.90 -2.05 22.87
N GLY A 409 4.30 -1.73 21.72
CA GLY A 409 4.70 -0.61 20.88
C GLY A 409 5.93 -0.94 20.02
N ILE A 410 5.79 -0.69 18.73
CA ILE A 410 6.87 -0.91 17.76
C ILE A 410 7.45 0.44 17.34
N TYR A 411 8.77 0.54 17.37
CA TYR A 411 9.44 1.76 16.93
C TYR A 411 10.54 1.48 15.91
N SER A 412 10.72 2.46 15.06
CA SER A 412 11.74 2.47 14.02
C SER A 412 12.39 3.85 13.98
N VAL A 413 13.70 3.88 13.99
CA VAL A 413 14.49 5.11 13.85
C VAL A 413 15.48 4.92 12.72
N THR A 414 15.44 5.79 11.72
CA THR A 414 16.38 5.78 10.60
C THR A 414 17.05 7.14 10.48
N GLY A 415 18.36 7.15 10.56
CA GLY A 415 19.21 8.32 10.36
C GLY A 415 19.98 8.19 9.05
N ARG A 416 20.04 9.28 8.28
CA ARG A 416 20.84 9.39 7.08
C ARG A 416 21.70 10.65 7.15
N ILE A 417 22.98 10.49 6.95
CA ILE A 417 23.96 11.60 6.93
C ILE A 417 24.67 11.55 5.59
N MET A 418 24.70 12.69 4.93
CA MET A 418 25.37 12.88 3.66
C MET A 418 26.19 14.16 3.72
N PHE A 419 27.41 14.11 3.31
CA PHE A 419 28.22 15.32 3.14
C PHE A 419 29.17 15.19 1.97
N ASN A 420 29.52 16.34 1.42
CA ASN A 420 30.62 16.51 0.49
C ASN A 420 31.46 17.70 0.95
N THR A 421 32.74 17.53 0.95
CA THR A 421 33.69 18.62 1.26
C THR A 421 34.91 18.53 0.37
N ARG A 422 35.31 19.67 -0.19
CA ARG A 422 36.57 19.79 -0.90
C ARG A 422 37.69 19.82 0.12
N ILE A 423 38.76 19.06 -0.11
CA ILE A 423 39.97 19.13 0.69
C ILE A 423 40.66 20.47 0.34
N ALA A 424 41.00 21.27 1.35
CA ALA A 424 41.47 22.63 1.18
C ALA A 424 42.56 22.76 0.09
N LYS A 425 42.35 23.69 -0.85
CA LYS A 425 43.24 24.01 -1.97
C LYS A 425 43.62 22.88 -2.94
N SER A 426 42.95 21.70 -2.84
CA SER A 426 43.17 20.58 -3.75
C SER A 426 42.00 20.42 -4.73
N ASN A 427 42.20 19.64 -5.78
CA ASN A 427 41.11 19.23 -6.69
C ASN A 427 40.34 17.97 -6.19
N PHE A 428 40.66 17.48 -4.99
CA PHE A 428 40.03 16.33 -4.39
C PHE A 428 38.83 16.74 -3.52
N SER A 429 37.79 15.96 -3.57
CA SER A 429 36.67 16.08 -2.67
C SER A 429 36.40 14.74 -1.99
N VAL A 430 35.91 14.79 -0.74
CA VAL A 430 35.46 13.65 0.02
C VAL A 430 33.94 13.71 0.10
N MET A 431 33.29 12.65 -0.36
CA MET A 431 31.85 12.47 -0.24
C MET A 431 31.58 11.25 0.64
N SER A 432 30.71 11.40 1.62
CA SER A 432 30.27 10.31 2.47
C SER A 432 28.75 10.21 2.46
N PHE A 433 28.30 8.99 2.49
CA PHE A 433 26.91 8.62 2.59
C PHE A 433 26.79 7.54 3.67
N SER A 434 26.07 7.85 4.77
CA SER A 434 25.88 6.94 5.87
C SER A 434 24.40 6.80 6.15
N ASN A 435 23.93 5.55 6.35
CA ASN A 435 22.56 5.23 6.72
C ASN A 435 22.59 4.31 7.93
N ILE A 436 21.90 4.72 8.99
CA ILE A 436 21.82 3.98 10.26
C ILE A 436 20.35 3.76 10.55
N GLY A 437 19.97 2.51 10.73
CA GLY A 437 18.61 2.12 11.07
C GLY A 437 18.58 1.30 12.35
N PHE A 438 17.60 1.59 13.18
CA PHE A 438 17.25 0.80 14.36
C PHE A 438 15.77 0.52 14.32
N ASN A 439 15.40 -0.77 14.36
CA ASN A 439 14.02 -1.22 14.39
C ASN A 439 13.86 -2.19 15.55
N ASN A 440 12.79 -2.05 16.29
CA ASN A 440 12.32 -3.10 17.15
C ASN A 440 11.13 -3.77 16.43
N GLY A 441 11.19 -5.07 16.27
CA GLY A 441 10.11 -5.88 15.70
C GLY A 441 9.70 -6.96 16.70
N VAL A 442 8.43 -7.29 16.72
CA VAL A 442 7.88 -8.39 17.51
C VAL A 442 7.43 -9.47 16.53
N SER A 443 7.91 -10.69 16.75
CA SER A 443 7.43 -11.90 16.04
C SER A 443 7.08 -12.96 17.09
N PHE A 444 5.97 -13.65 16.90
CA PHE A 444 5.50 -14.74 17.76
C PHE A 444 5.24 -15.99 16.94
#